data_e2da0b39a9f487f83a22cd6d62e28560
#
_entry.id   e2da0b39a9f487f83a22cd6d62e28560
#
_cell.length_a   1.000
_cell.length_b   1.000
_cell.length_c   1.000
_cell.angle_alpha   90.00
_cell.angle_beta   90.00
_cell.angle_gamma   90.00
#
_symmetry.space_group_name_H-M   'P 1'
#
loop_
_entity.id
_entity.type
_entity.pdbx_description
1 polymer ?
#
loop_
_entity_poly.entity_id
_entity_poly.type
_entity_poly.pdbx_seq_one_letter_code
_entity_poly.pdbx_strand_id
1 'polypeptide(L)'
;DIIVLGRERTQRRGQLVGKLPRLKLIAQAGKIGSHIDVAACTERGIAVAEGVGSPVAPAELTWALVMAATRRLPQYIANLKHGAWQQSGLKAASMPPNFCIGSVLRGKTLGIWGYGRIGQLVAGYGRAFGMNVRVWGREASRAQALTDGYQAATNREEFFSQCDVLSLHLRLNDETRGIISLEDLSCMKPTALLVNTSRAELIEPDALIAALNRGRPGLAAVDVFESEPILQGHALLRLENCICTPHIGYVEQDSYELYFGAAFDNVVNFIKGTPTNIANPGALQVRR
;
A
#
# COMPACT_ATOMS: atom_id res chain seq x y z
N ASP A 1 -10.32 18.60 25.48
CA ASP A 1 -9.30 18.63 24.43
C ASP A 1 -9.68 17.67 23.29
N ILE A 2 -9.20 17.96 22.08
CA ILE A 2 -9.46 17.19 20.86
C ILE A 2 -8.12 16.88 20.19
N ILE A 3 -7.95 15.71 19.65
CA ILE A 3 -6.78 15.31 18.85
C ILE A 3 -7.25 15.00 17.43
N VAL A 4 -6.60 15.60 16.43
CA VAL A 4 -6.75 15.20 15.01
C VAL A 4 -5.55 14.37 14.62
N LEU A 5 -5.80 13.18 14.05
CA LEU A 5 -4.77 12.23 13.62
C LEU A 5 -4.76 12.13 12.10
N GLY A 6 -3.64 12.53 11.48
CA GLY A 6 -3.43 12.39 10.03
C GLY A 6 -2.96 10.99 9.60
N ARG A 7 -2.31 10.23 10.50
CA ARG A 7 -1.70 8.93 10.20
C ARG A 7 -1.67 7.98 11.40
N GLU A 8 -1.39 6.69 11.10
CA GLU A 8 -1.25 5.59 12.08
C GLU A 8 0.12 5.54 12.80
N ARG A 9 0.92 6.62 12.78
CA ARG A 9 2.31 6.64 13.28
C ARG A 9 2.47 6.45 14.77
N THR A 10 1.50 6.88 15.57
CA THR A 10 1.60 6.78 17.02
C THR A 10 0.50 5.90 17.55
N GLN A 11 0.89 4.83 18.22
CA GLN A 11 -0.08 3.93 18.85
C GLN A 11 -0.76 4.61 20.05
N ARG A 12 -2.08 4.73 20.00
CA ARG A 12 -2.93 5.27 21.06
C ARG A 12 -3.49 4.11 21.91
N ARG A 13 -2.56 3.39 22.60
CA ARG A 13 -2.92 2.30 23.51
C ARG A 13 -3.53 2.86 24.80
N GLY A 14 -4.26 2.03 25.54
CA GLY A 14 -4.96 2.41 26.76
C GLY A 14 -4.11 3.15 27.78
N GLN A 15 -2.81 2.84 27.90
CA GLN A 15 -1.87 3.54 28.79
C GLN A 15 -1.66 5.02 28.39
N LEU A 16 -1.57 5.33 27.10
CA LEU A 16 -1.41 6.72 26.64
C LEU A 16 -2.71 7.49 26.80
N VAL A 17 -3.82 6.87 26.42
CA VAL A 17 -5.16 7.47 26.55
C VAL A 17 -5.47 7.78 28.01
N GLY A 18 -5.04 6.90 28.94
CA GLY A 18 -5.19 7.11 30.40
C GLY A 18 -4.46 8.32 30.95
N LYS A 19 -3.41 8.82 30.25
CA LYS A 19 -2.66 10.02 30.65
C LYS A 19 -3.27 11.34 30.13
N LEU A 20 -4.40 11.28 29.44
CA LEU A 20 -5.04 12.42 28.79
C LEU A 20 -6.45 12.67 29.38
N PRO A 21 -6.57 13.12 30.64
CA PRO A 21 -7.85 13.22 31.35
C PRO A 21 -8.84 14.21 30.72
N ARG A 22 -8.37 15.18 29.95
CA ARG A 22 -9.22 16.17 29.28
C ARG A 22 -9.59 15.82 27.84
N LEU A 23 -9.05 14.72 27.29
CA LEU A 23 -9.33 14.32 25.91
C LEU A 23 -10.77 13.85 25.77
N LYS A 24 -11.53 14.44 24.84
CA LYS A 24 -12.95 14.14 24.59
C LYS A 24 -13.19 13.51 23.21
N LEU A 25 -12.35 13.86 22.23
CA LEU A 25 -12.48 13.38 20.85
C LEU A 25 -11.12 13.08 20.25
N ILE A 26 -11.04 11.97 19.55
CA ILE A 26 -9.99 11.67 18.58
C ILE A 26 -10.66 11.67 17.20
N ALA A 27 -10.31 12.62 16.33
CA ALA A 27 -10.75 12.67 14.93
C ALA A 27 -9.66 12.09 14.03
N GLN A 28 -9.90 10.92 13.48
CA GLN A 28 -8.99 10.28 12.52
C GLN A 28 -9.28 10.79 11.12
N ALA A 29 -8.26 11.21 10.37
CA ALA A 29 -8.43 11.71 9.01
C ALA A 29 -8.86 10.64 8.01
N GLY A 30 -8.43 9.38 8.21
CA GLY A 30 -8.84 8.21 7.41
C GLY A 30 -9.62 7.18 8.22
N LYS A 31 -9.56 5.94 7.79
CA LYS A 31 -10.15 4.81 8.50
C LYS A 31 -9.37 4.48 9.78
N ILE A 32 -10.09 4.04 10.80
CA ILE A 32 -9.49 3.63 12.07
C ILE A 32 -8.75 2.29 11.85
N GLY A 33 -7.50 2.25 12.30
CA GLY A 33 -6.67 1.03 12.33
C GLY A 33 -6.40 0.59 13.77
N SER A 34 -5.55 -0.43 13.93
CA SER A 34 -5.14 -1.01 15.21
C SER A 34 -4.31 -0.06 16.11
N HIS A 35 -3.93 1.12 15.60
CA HIS A 35 -3.19 2.14 16.35
C HIS A 35 -4.03 2.88 17.40
N ILE A 36 -5.36 2.80 17.35
CA ILE A 36 -6.28 3.38 18.33
C ILE A 36 -6.95 2.26 19.10
N ASP A 37 -6.77 2.25 20.42
CA ASP A 37 -7.49 1.38 21.33
C ASP A 37 -8.90 1.94 21.57
N VAL A 38 -9.82 1.54 20.68
CA VAL A 38 -11.20 2.03 20.67
C VAL A 38 -11.95 1.61 21.94
N ALA A 39 -11.65 0.43 22.49
CA ALA A 39 -12.27 -0.06 23.73
C ALA A 39 -11.87 0.83 24.91
N ALA A 40 -10.57 1.07 25.10
CA ALA A 40 -10.07 1.95 26.14
C ALA A 40 -10.55 3.40 26.01
N CYS A 41 -10.75 3.89 24.76
CA CYS A 41 -11.38 5.18 24.52
C CYS A 41 -12.84 5.19 24.98
N THR A 42 -13.60 4.14 24.66
CA THR A 42 -15.02 4.03 25.01
C THR A 42 -15.22 4.02 26.53
N GLU A 43 -14.46 3.20 27.25
CA GLU A 43 -14.52 3.13 28.72
C GLU A 43 -14.28 4.49 29.38
N ARG A 44 -13.47 5.34 28.75
CA ARG A 44 -13.13 6.68 29.24
C ARG A 44 -14.01 7.80 28.67
N GLY A 45 -15.07 7.47 27.94
CA GLY A 45 -15.94 8.47 27.30
C GLY A 45 -15.20 9.34 26.27
N ILE A 46 -14.17 8.82 25.61
CA ILE A 46 -13.47 9.50 24.53
C ILE A 46 -14.08 9.03 23.20
N ALA A 47 -14.76 9.92 22.51
CA ALA A 47 -15.30 9.63 21.20
C ALA A 47 -14.16 9.47 20.17
N VAL A 48 -14.32 8.52 19.25
CA VAL A 48 -13.40 8.30 18.13
C VAL A 48 -14.19 8.48 16.86
N ALA A 49 -13.90 9.55 16.11
CA ALA A 49 -14.52 9.83 14.83
C ALA A 49 -13.65 9.30 13.68
N GLU A 50 -14.27 8.59 12.75
CA GLU A 50 -13.62 8.04 11.57
C GLU A 50 -13.73 8.99 10.39
N GLY A 51 -12.65 9.15 9.66
CA GLY A 51 -12.63 9.92 8.43
C GLY A 51 -13.02 9.10 7.20
N VAL A 52 -12.88 9.73 6.05
CA VAL A 52 -13.13 9.13 4.74
C VAL A 52 -11.81 8.80 4.04
N GLY A 53 -11.86 7.91 3.05
CA GLY A 53 -10.69 7.56 2.25
C GLY A 53 -11.06 7.39 0.78
N SER A 54 -10.24 7.96 -0.11
CA SER A 54 -10.33 7.75 -1.55
C SER A 54 -9.41 6.59 -1.97
N PRO A 55 -9.86 5.66 -2.82
CA PRO A 55 -9.02 4.63 -3.41
C PRO A 55 -8.21 5.14 -4.60
N VAL A 56 -8.50 6.35 -5.10
CA VAL A 56 -7.96 6.85 -6.39
C VAL A 56 -6.47 7.13 -6.28
N ALA A 57 -6.05 7.99 -5.37
CA ALA A 57 -4.65 8.37 -5.23
C ALA A 57 -3.70 7.17 -5.03
N PRO A 58 -3.97 6.20 -4.11
CA PRO A 58 -3.10 5.04 -4.00
C PRO A 58 -3.14 4.11 -5.23
N ALA A 59 -4.26 4.06 -5.98
CA ALA A 59 -4.31 3.32 -7.24
C ALA A 59 -3.46 3.99 -8.33
N GLU A 60 -3.51 5.31 -8.43
CA GLU A 60 -2.70 6.09 -9.38
C GLU A 60 -1.21 6.01 -9.05
N LEU A 61 -0.82 6.12 -7.76
CA LEU A 61 0.58 5.90 -7.37
C LEU A 61 1.03 4.48 -7.71
N THR A 62 0.21 3.47 -7.44
CA THR A 62 0.52 2.07 -7.83
C THR A 62 0.81 1.99 -9.32
N TRP A 63 -0.03 2.60 -10.15
CA TRP A 63 0.15 2.60 -11.59
C TRP A 63 1.37 3.40 -12.04
N ALA A 64 1.63 4.54 -11.42
CA ALA A 64 2.85 5.33 -11.65
C ALA A 64 4.11 4.52 -11.35
N LEU A 65 4.13 3.74 -10.25
CA LEU A 65 5.23 2.85 -9.90
C LEU A 65 5.38 1.69 -10.90
N VAL A 66 4.27 1.10 -11.39
CA VAL A 66 4.30 0.11 -12.48
C VAL A 66 4.99 0.70 -13.70
N MET A 67 4.58 1.88 -14.15
CA MET A 67 5.14 2.55 -15.32
C MET A 67 6.61 2.95 -15.10
N ALA A 68 6.92 3.52 -13.93
CA ALA A 68 8.28 3.93 -13.59
C ALA A 68 9.25 2.74 -13.58
N ALA A 69 8.84 1.63 -12.96
CA ALA A 69 9.67 0.42 -12.88
C ALA A 69 9.84 -0.27 -14.23
N THR A 70 8.75 -0.49 -14.97
CA THR A 70 8.81 -1.17 -16.28
C THR A 70 9.55 -0.36 -17.34
N ARG A 71 9.58 0.97 -17.25
CA ARG A 71 10.31 1.86 -18.16
C ARG A 71 11.65 2.35 -17.60
N ARG A 72 12.07 1.91 -16.41
CA ARG A 72 13.33 2.31 -15.78
C ARG A 72 13.49 3.83 -15.60
N LEU A 73 12.39 4.54 -15.37
CA LEU A 73 12.41 6.00 -15.34
C LEU A 73 13.35 6.58 -14.30
N PRO A 74 13.39 6.10 -13.03
CA PRO A 74 14.31 6.67 -12.03
C PRO A 74 15.78 6.53 -12.43
N GLN A 75 16.18 5.39 -13.00
CA GLN A 75 17.54 5.12 -13.42
C GLN A 75 17.95 6.03 -14.61
N TYR A 76 17.11 6.13 -15.64
CA TYR A 76 17.39 6.99 -16.78
C TYR A 76 17.40 8.49 -16.41
N ILE A 77 16.50 8.91 -15.52
CA ILE A 77 16.47 10.30 -15.02
C ILE A 77 17.76 10.60 -14.23
N ALA A 78 18.17 9.70 -13.34
CA ALA A 78 19.40 9.86 -12.56
C ALA A 78 20.63 9.88 -13.48
N ASN A 79 20.73 8.94 -14.41
CA ASN A 79 21.84 8.87 -15.36
C ASN A 79 21.97 10.14 -16.22
N LEU A 80 20.84 10.65 -16.73
CA LEU A 80 20.84 11.89 -17.52
C LEU A 80 21.34 13.10 -16.72
N LYS A 81 20.95 13.21 -15.45
CA LYS A 81 21.44 14.28 -14.55
C LYS A 81 22.94 14.19 -14.29
N HIS A 82 23.54 13.00 -14.42
CA HIS A 82 24.97 12.78 -14.28
C HIS A 82 25.71 12.67 -15.61
N GLY A 83 25.11 13.16 -16.71
CA GLY A 83 25.75 13.24 -18.03
C GLY A 83 25.75 11.95 -18.83
N ALA A 84 25.12 10.89 -18.37
CA ALA A 84 24.94 9.68 -19.19
C ALA A 84 23.70 9.84 -20.09
N TRP A 85 23.73 9.20 -21.26
CA TRP A 85 22.62 9.23 -22.21
C TRP A 85 21.70 8.01 -21.99
N GLN A 86 21.71 7.04 -22.88
CA GLN A 86 20.84 5.86 -22.81
C GLN A 86 21.48 4.69 -22.02
N GLN A 87 22.55 4.95 -21.29
CA GLN A 87 23.20 3.95 -20.47
C GLN A 87 22.53 3.87 -19.11
N SER A 88 22.18 2.68 -18.68
CA SER A 88 21.60 2.40 -17.38
C SER A 88 22.55 1.51 -16.59
N GLY A 89 23.10 2.06 -15.50
CA GLY A 89 23.86 1.34 -14.49
C GLY A 89 25.29 0.98 -14.88
N LEU A 90 26.22 1.22 -13.98
CA LEU A 90 27.62 0.82 -14.07
C LEU A 90 27.83 -0.70 -13.92
N LYS A 91 26.82 -1.42 -13.46
CA LYS A 91 26.87 -2.86 -13.13
C LYS A 91 26.00 -3.72 -14.04
N ALA A 92 25.76 -3.29 -15.27
CA ALA A 92 24.89 -4.00 -16.21
C ALA A 92 25.26 -5.47 -16.41
N ALA A 93 26.53 -5.84 -16.30
CA ALA A 93 27.02 -7.22 -16.42
C ALA A 93 26.64 -8.13 -15.23
N SER A 94 26.32 -7.57 -14.08
CA SER A 94 25.92 -8.31 -12.86
C SER A 94 24.41 -8.34 -12.64
N MET A 95 23.62 -7.68 -13.48
CA MET A 95 22.18 -7.58 -13.37
C MET A 95 21.45 -8.68 -14.13
N PRO A 96 20.19 -8.98 -13.76
CA PRO A 96 19.37 -9.92 -14.53
C PRO A 96 19.25 -9.52 -16.00
N PRO A 97 19.04 -10.48 -16.91
CA PRO A 97 18.82 -10.18 -18.33
C PRO A 97 17.73 -9.11 -18.49
N ASN A 98 17.95 -8.15 -19.38
CA ASN A 98 17.06 -7.02 -19.65
C ASN A 98 16.88 -6.01 -18.51
N PHE A 99 17.74 -6.03 -17.49
CA PHE A 99 17.67 -5.03 -16.41
C PHE A 99 17.77 -3.59 -16.93
N CYS A 100 18.61 -3.36 -17.90
CA CYS A 100 18.88 -2.04 -18.46
C CYS A 100 17.83 -1.56 -19.48
N ILE A 101 17.00 -2.46 -19.99
CA ILE A 101 16.01 -2.15 -21.03
C ILE A 101 14.61 -2.25 -20.44
N GLY A 102 13.80 -1.20 -20.63
CA GLY A 102 12.40 -1.21 -20.26
C GLY A 102 11.56 -2.13 -21.15
N SER A 103 10.36 -2.45 -20.69
CA SER A 103 9.41 -3.30 -21.42
C SER A 103 8.05 -2.64 -21.57
N VAL A 104 7.28 -3.05 -22.59
CA VAL A 104 5.87 -2.66 -22.74
C VAL A 104 4.98 -3.56 -21.90
N LEU A 105 3.80 -3.05 -21.51
CA LEU A 105 2.83 -3.78 -20.70
C LEU A 105 1.82 -4.58 -21.54
N ARG A 106 1.53 -4.15 -22.77
CA ARG A 106 0.55 -4.80 -23.64
C ARG A 106 0.85 -6.30 -23.81
N GLY A 107 -0.17 -7.12 -23.60
CA GLY A 107 -0.09 -8.58 -23.70
C GLY A 107 0.53 -9.27 -22.50
N LYS A 108 1.09 -8.51 -21.52
CA LYS A 108 1.64 -9.06 -20.28
C LYS A 108 0.54 -9.36 -19.26
N THR A 109 0.84 -10.19 -18.28
CA THR A 109 -0.08 -10.55 -17.20
C THR A 109 0.11 -9.65 -15.99
N LEU A 110 -0.99 -8.98 -15.58
CA LEU A 110 -1.10 -8.25 -14.33
C LEU A 110 -1.81 -9.10 -13.28
N GLY A 111 -1.11 -9.50 -12.24
CA GLY A 111 -1.68 -10.14 -11.06
C GLY A 111 -2.14 -9.10 -10.05
N ILE A 112 -3.38 -9.23 -9.59
CA ILE A 112 -3.96 -8.41 -8.52
C ILE A 112 -4.25 -9.31 -7.32
N TRP A 113 -3.51 -9.12 -6.23
CA TRP A 113 -3.84 -9.79 -4.98
C TRP A 113 -4.60 -8.85 -4.06
N GLY A 114 -5.90 -9.12 -3.89
CA GLY A 114 -6.84 -8.27 -3.17
C GLY A 114 -7.68 -7.40 -4.10
N TYR A 115 -8.87 -7.89 -4.44
CA TYR A 115 -9.77 -7.24 -5.39
C TYR A 115 -10.81 -6.36 -4.68
N GLY A 116 -10.28 -5.44 -3.82
CA GLY A 116 -11.04 -4.36 -3.18
C GLY A 116 -11.06 -3.09 -4.04
N ARG A 117 -11.50 -1.97 -3.46
CA ARG A 117 -11.66 -0.68 -4.17
C ARG A 117 -10.41 -0.25 -4.95
N ILE A 118 -9.22 -0.38 -4.38
CA ILE A 118 -7.94 -0.02 -5.04
C ILE A 118 -7.60 -1.06 -6.11
N GLY A 119 -7.67 -2.36 -5.78
CA GLY A 119 -7.35 -3.43 -6.73
C GLY A 119 -8.24 -3.41 -7.98
N GLN A 120 -9.51 -3.03 -7.86
CA GLN A 120 -10.42 -2.86 -8.99
C GLN A 120 -9.99 -1.73 -9.93
N LEU A 121 -9.56 -0.57 -9.37
CA LEU A 121 -9.05 0.53 -10.17
C LEU A 121 -7.77 0.13 -10.92
N VAL A 122 -6.81 -0.49 -10.22
CA VAL A 122 -5.55 -0.94 -10.83
C VAL A 122 -5.79 -2.01 -11.90
N ALA A 123 -6.75 -2.92 -11.68
CA ALA A 123 -7.18 -3.88 -12.70
C ALA A 123 -7.73 -3.17 -13.95
N GLY A 124 -8.52 -2.11 -13.76
CA GLY A 124 -9.03 -1.26 -14.84
C GLY A 124 -7.91 -0.58 -15.64
N TYR A 125 -6.89 -0.06 -14.94
CA TYR A 125 -5.72 0.53 -15.60
C TYR A 125 -4.96 -0.53 -16.41
N GLY A 126 -4.73 -1.71 -15.84
CA GLY A 126 -4.09 -2.81 -16.56
C GLY A 126 -4.83 -3.19 -17.84
N ARG A 127 -6.15 -3.31 -17.79
CA ARG A 127 -7.00 -3.55 -18.97
C ARG A 127 -6.87 -2.45 -20.02
N ALA A 128 -6.87 -1.18 -19.60
CA ALA A 128 -6.70 -0.05 -20.51
C ALA A 128 -5.34 -0.05 -21.23
N PHE A 129 -4.31 -0.60 -20.57
CA PHE A 129 -2.98 -0.80 -21.16
C PHE A 129 -2.84 -2.11 -21.96
N GLY A 130 -3.93 -2.86 -22.14
CA GLY A 130 -3.95 -4.10 -22.91
C GLY A 130 -3.27 -5.27 -22.21
N MET A 131 -3.23 -5.29 -20.88
CA MET A 131 -2.73 -6.41 -20.09
C MET A 131 -3.81 -7.48 -19.88
N ASN A 132 -3.37 -8.71 -19.67
CA ASN A 132 -4.20 -9.82 -19.20
C ASN A 132 -4.29 -9.73 -17.68
N VAL A 133 -5.44 -9.29 -17.14
CA VAL A 133 -5.61 -9.14 -15.70
C VAL A 133 -6.05 -10.43 -15.06
N ARG A 134 -5.33 -10.85 -14.01
CA ARG A 134 -5.60 -12.07 -13.23
C ARG A 134 -5.68 -11.73 -11.75
N VAL A 135 -6.75 -12.16 -11.10
CA VAL A 135 -7.03 -11.84 -9.69
C VAL A 135 -6.83 -13.07 -8.82
N TRP A 136 -6.17 -12.86 -7.69
CA TRP A 136 -6.06 -13.82 -6.60
C TRP A 136 -6.61 -13.23 -5.29
N GLY A 137 -7.18 -14.06 -4.43
CA GLY A 137 -7.74 -13.67 -3.15
C GLY A 137 -8.84 -14.61 -2.69
N ARG A 138 -9.69 -14.13 -1.77
CA ARG A 138 -10.84 -14.89 -1.29
C ARG A 138 -11.79 -15.23 -2.43
N GLU A 139 -12.59 -16.26 -2.26
CA GLU A 139 -13.54 -16.72 -3.26
C GLU A 139 -14.45 -15.61 -3.79
N ALA A 140 -15.04 -14.80 -2.89
CA ALA A 140 -15.87 -13.66 -3.28
C ALA A 140 -15.13 -12.65 -4.18
N SER A 141 -13.84 -12.38 -3.92
CA SER A 141 -13.02 -11.49 -4.75
C SER A 141 -12.76 -12.08 -6.14
N ARG A 142 -12.51 -13.38 -6.22
CA ARG A 142 -12.31 -14.08 -7.50
C ARG A 142 -13.60 -14.16 -8.32
N ALA A 143 -14.72 -14.43 -7.66
CA ALA A 143 -16.03 -14.42 -8.30
C ALA A 143 -16.40 -13.05 -8.86
N GLN A 144 -16.16 -11.98 -8.09
CA GLN A 144 -16.38 -10.62 -8.56
C GLN A 144 -15.49 -10.27 -9.76
N ALA A 145 -14.23 -10.69 -9.73
CA ALA A 145 -13.31 -10.45 -10.85
C ALA A 145 -13.77 -11.14 -12.14
N LEU A 146 -14.29 -12.36 -12.05
CA LEU A 146 -14.89 -13.06 -13.20
C LEU A 146 -16.12 -12.33 -13.74
N THR A 147 -16.98 -11.81 -12.86
CA THR A 147 -18.15 -11.00 -13.24
C THR A 147 -17.72 -9.71 -13.96
N ASP A 148 -16.62 -9.08 -13.53
CA ASP A 148 -16.07 -7.87 -14.15
C ASP A 148 -15.27 -8.14 -15.45
N GLY A 149 -15.23 -9.41 -15.89
CA GLY A 149 -14.57 -9.84 -17.14
C GLY A 149 -13.05 -10.02 -17.02
N TYR A 150 -12.53 -10.26 -15.82
CA TYR A 150 -11.14 -10.61 -15.58
C TYR A 150 -10.97 -12.12 -15.33
N GLN A 151 -9.74 -12.58 -15.31
CA GLN A 151 -9.42 -13.97 -14.97
C GLN A 151 -9.21 -14.11 -13.45
N ALA A 152 -9.56 -15.29 -12.91
CA ALA A 152 -9.19 -15.69 -11.57
C ALA A 152 -8.09 -16.75 -11.64
N ALA A 153 -7.06 -16.62 -10.80
CA ALA A 153 -6.04 -17.65 -10.66
C ALA A 153 -6.63 -18.91 -10.00
N THR A 154 -6.19 -20.08 -10.41
CA THR A 154 -6.68 -21.35 -9.89
C THR A 154 -6.02 -21.72 -8.57
N ASN A 155 -4.74 -21.40 -8.43
CA ASN A 155 -3.95 -21.61 -7.23
C ASN A 155 -2.86 -20.54 -7.08
N ARG A 156 -2.19 -20.58 -5.95
CA ARG A 156 -1.20 -19.58 -5.55
C ARG A 156 0.08 -19.65 -6.39
N GLU A 157 0.59 -20.83 -6.64
CA GLU A 157 1.81 -21.04 -7.42
C GLU A 157 1.62 -20.55 -8.87
N GLU A 158 0.49 -20.89 -9.49
CA GLU A 158 0.13 -20.37 -10.81
C GLU A 158 0.07 -18.85 -10.82
N PHE A 159 -0.52 -18.25 -9.80
CA PHE A 159 -0.64 -16.81 -9.68
C PHE A 159 0.73 -16.13 -9.69
N PHE A 160 1.68 -16.59 -8.85
CA PHE A 160 3.01 -16.00 -8.80
C PHE A 160 3.84 -16.27 -10.06
N SER A 161 3.80 -17.49 -10.59
CA SER A 161 4.66 -17.89 -11.72
C SER A 161 4.25 -17.27 -13.06
N GLN A 162 2.98 -16.94 -13.24
CA GLN A 162 2.48 -16.42 -14.51
C GLN A 162 2.49 -14.89 -14.61
N CYS A 163 2.54 -14.18 -13.48
CA CYS A 163 2.50 -12.72 -13.49
C CYS A 163 3.80 -12.10 -14.03
N ASP A 164 3.66 -11.10 -14.90
CA ASP A 164 4.73 -10.20 -15.31
C ASP A 164 4.79 -8.96 -14.39
N VAL A 165 3.64 -8.54 -13.89
CA VAL A 165 3.49 -7.54 -12.83
C VAL A 165 2.55 -8.13 -11.78
N LEU A 166 2.96 -8.12 -10.51
CA LEU A 166 2.11 -8.54 -9.39
C LEU A 166 1.95 -7.36 -8.44
N SER A 167 0.70 -6.95 -8.18
CA SER A 167 0.36 -5.81 -7.33
C SER A 167 -0.47 -6.24 -6.12
N LEU A 168 -0.04 -5.78 -4.93
CA LEU A 168 -0.61 -6.16 -3.64
C LEU A 168 -1.60 -5.09 -3.16
N HIS A 169 -2.85 -5.52 -2.85
CA HIS A 169 -3.94 -4.67 -2.38
C HIS A 169 -4.68 -5.29 -1.19
N LEU A 170 -3.95 -6.02 -0.36
CA LEU A 170 -4.49 -6.64 0.84
C LEU A 170 -4.49 -5.67 2.03
N ARG A 171 -5.49 -5.81 2.90
CA ARG A 171 -5.46 -5.17 4.21
C ARG A 171 -4.58 -6.01 5.14
N LEU A 172 -3.71 -5.35 5.92
CA LEU A 172 -2.93 -6.02 6.95
C LEU A 172 -3.81 -6.36 8.16
N ASN A 173 -3.80 -7.61 8.53
CA ASN A 173 -4.36 -8.17 9.78
C ASN A 173 -3.55 -9.42 10.17
N ASP A 174 -3.94 -10.12 11.22
CA ASP A 174 -3.21 -11.30 11.71
C ASP A 174 -3.16 -12.44 10.68
N GLU A 175 -4.20 -12.59 9.84
CA GLU A 175 -4.28 -13.62 8.79
C GLU A 175 -3.43 -13.27 7.56
N THR A 176 -3.17 -11.98 7.32
CA THR A 176 -2.45 -11.52 6.13
C THR A 176 -1.02 -11.10 6.41
N ARG A 177 -0.62 -11.03 7.68
CA ARG A 177 0.76 -10.78 8.09
C ARG A 177 1.66 -11.93 7.65
N GLY A 178 2.73 -11.63 6.90
CA GLY A 178 3.65 -12.63 6.36
C GLY A 178 2.99 -13.62 5.40
N ILE A 179 1.87 -13.22 4.79
CA ILE A 179 1.15 -14.13 3.88
C ILE A 179 1.95 -14.46 2.62
N ILE A 180 2.92 -13.63 2.27
CA ILE A 180 3.80 -13.82 1.10
C ILE A 180 5.15 -14.29 1.59
N SER A 181 5.49 -15.53 1.25
CA SER A 181 6.75 -16.16 1.63
C SER A 181 7.86 -15.93 0.59
N LEU A 182 9.09 -16.29 0.97
CA LEU A 182 10.21 -16.30 0.03
C LEU A 182 10.01 -17.31 -1.11
N GLU A 183 9.35 -18.45 -0.85
CA GLU A 183 9.02 -19.45 -1.86
C GLU A 183 8.08 -18.86 -2.91
N ASP A 184 7.04 -18.14 -2.51
CA ASP A 184 6.13 -17.47 -3.43
C ASP A 184 6.87 -16.51 -4.37
N LEU A 185 7.70 -15.65 -3.78
CA LEU A 185 8.50 -14.70 -4.54
C LEU A 185 9.47 -15.41 -5.51
N SER A 186 10.03 -16.54 -5.08
CA SER A 186 10.94 -17.36 -5.90
C SER A 186 10.24 -18.00 -7.10
N CYS A 187 8.91 -18.19 -7.05
CA CYS A 187 8.12 -18.65 -8.21
C CYS A 187 7.99 -17.58 -9.30
N MET A 188 8.17 -16.31 -8.97
CA MET A 188 8.02 -15.23 -9.95
C MET A 188 9.08 -15.30 -11.07
N LYS A 189 8.76 -14.75 -12.24
CA LYS A 189 9.69 -14.65 -13.36
C LYS A 189 10.89 -13.75 -13.00
N PRO A 190 12.09 -14.02 -13.55
CA PRO A 190 13.24 -13.12 -13.39
C PRO A 190 13.02 -11.72 -13.99
N THR A 191 12.03 -11.58 -14.87
CA THR A 191 11.63 -10.31 -15.49
C THR A 191 10.42 -9.67 -14.83
N ALA A 192 9.83 -10.32 -13.83
CA ALA A 192 8.62 -9.84 -13.17
C ALA A 192 8.89 -8.65 -12.24
N LEU A 193 7.86 -7.83 -12.09
CA LEU A 193 7.79 -6.71 -11.17
C LEU A 193 6.81 -7.03 -10.04
N LEU A 194 7.27 -6.92 -8.79
CA LEU A 194 6.39 -6.87 -7.62
C LEU A 194 6.11 -5.42 -7.22
N VAL A 195 4.85 -5.06 -7.01
CA VAL A 195 4.45 -3.73 -6.52
C VAL A 195 3.73 -3.86 -5.18
N ASN A 196 4.22 -3.15 -4.17
CA ASN A 196 3.59 -3.11 -2.85
C ASN A 196 3.37 -1.66 -2.38
N THR A 197 2.15 -1.19 -2.52
CA THR A 197 1.65 0.09 -2.00
C THR A 197 0.65 -0.13 -0.86
N SER A 198 0.59 -1.34 -0.30
CA SER A 198 -0.32 -1.71 0.78
C SER A 198 0.37 -1.64 2.14
N ARG A 199 1.05 -2.72 2.54
CA ARG A 199 1.82 -2.81 3.80
C ARG A 199 3.02 -3.72 3.60
N ALA A 200 4.17 -3.36 4.15
CA ALA A 200 5.39 -4.15 4.05
C ALA A 200 5.24 -5.52 4.71
N GLU A 201 4.55 -5.57 5.85
CA GLU A 201 4.35 -6.78 6.65
C GLU A 201 3.44 -7.83 6.02
N LEU A 202 2.89 -7.59 4.83
CA LEU A 202 2.25 -8.64 4.02
C LEU A 202 3.27 -9.67 3.52
N ILE A 203 4.53 -9.27 3.42
CA ILE A 203 5.64 -10.12 3.03
C ILE A 203 6.38 -10.54 4.30
N GLU A 204 6.85 -11.78 4.34
CA GLU A 204 7.67 -12.26 5.45
C GLU A 204 8.93 -11.38 5.64
N PRO A 205 9.42 -11.20 6.88
CA PRO A 205 10.62 -10.43 7.13
C PRO A 205 11.79 -10.89 6.24
N ASP A 206 12.52 -9.92 5.67
CA ASP A 206 13.68 -10.12 4.79
C ASP A 206 13.41 -10.88 3.48
N ALA A 207 12.22 -11.46 3.27
CA ALA A 207 11.91 -12.28 2.09
C ALA A 207 12.04 -11.49 0.78
N LEU A 208 11.56 -10.24 0.73
CA LEU A 208 11.68 -9.41 -0.47
C LEU A 208 13.15 -9.11 -0.81
N ILE A 209 13.97 -8.77 0.20
CA ILE A 209 15.39 -8.49 0.00
C ILE A 209 16.12 -9.74 -0.52
N ALA A 210 15.85 -10.90 0.10
CA ALA A 210 16.42 -12.16 -0.32
C ALA A 210 16.00 -12.54 -1.76
N ALA A 211 14.73 -12.36 -2.10
CA ALA A 211 14.18 -12.65 -3.41
C ALA A 211 14.79 -11.75 -4.50
N LEU A 212 14.88 -10.43 -4.27
CA LEU A 212 15.50 -9.48 -5.19
C LEU A 212 16.99 -9.75 -5.42
N ASN A 213 17.72 -10.16 -4.38
CA ASN A 213 19.12 -10.57 -4.49
C ASN A 213 19.29 -11.87 -5.30
N ARG A 214 18.29 -12.76 -5.28
CA ARG A 214 18.21 -13.97 -6.13
C ARG A 214 17.72 -13.68 -7.55
N GLY A 215 17.22 -12.45 -7.81
CA GLY A 215 16.68 -12.03 -9.09
C GLY A 215 15.29 -12.57 -9.43
N ARG A 216 14.52 -12.99 -8.41
CA ARG A 216 13.12 -13.45 -8.56
C ARG A 216 12.24 -12.95 -7.41
N PRO A 217 11.38 -11.92 -7.67
CA PRO A 217 11.20 -11.17 -8.92
C PRO A 217 12.46 -10.38 -9.30
N GLY A 218 12.60 -10.06 -10.60
CA GLY A 218 13.72 -9.26 -11.07
C GLY A 218 13.62 -7.80 -10.64
N LEU A 219 12.43 -7.32 -10.29
CA LEU A 219 12.12 -5.94 -9.94
C LEU A 219 11.14 -5.86 -8.79
N ALA A 220 11.27 -4.82 -7.98
CA ALA A 220 10.22 -4.38 -7.07
C ALA A 220 10.01 -2.85 -7.12
N ALA A 221 8.80 -2.43 -6.75
CA ALA A 221 8.46 -1.04 -6.46
C ALA A 221 7.61 -1.01 -5.18
N VAL A 222 8.11 -0.33 -4.15
CA VAL A 222 7.47 -0.30 -2.83
C VAL A 222 7.27 1.12 -2.34
N ASP A 223 6.11 1.35 -1.73
CA ASP A 223 5.76 2.63 -1.09
C ASP A 223 5.67 2.49 0.44
N VAL A 224 5.94 1.30 0.98
CA VAL A 224 5.72 0.97 2.39
C VAL A 224 6.89 0.16 2.97
N PHE A 225 7.14 0.36 4.29
CA PHE A 225 8.26 -0.26 4.99
C PHE A 225 7.82 -0.74 6.38
N GLU A 226 8.54 -1.71 6.94
CA GLU A 226 8.26 -2.29 8.26
C GLU A 226 8.43 -1.26 9.39
N SER A 227 9.35 -0.31 9.21
CA SER A 227 9.56 0.82 10.10
C SER A 227 9.58 2.12 9.30
N GLU A 228 8.69 3.03 9.64
CA GLU A 228 8.55 4.34 8.99
C GLU A 228 8.69 5.49 10.00
N PRO A 229 9.48 6.52 9.69
CA PRO A 229 10.29 6.75 8.49
C PRO A 229 11.42 5.74 8.32
N ILE A 230 11.66 5.33 7.06
CA ILE A 230 12.75 4.40 6.72
C ILE A 230 14.12 5.03 6.99
N LEU A 231 15.06 4.26 7.50
CA LEU A 231 16.45 4.69 7.68
C LEU A 231 17.25 4.60 6.38
N GLN A 232 18.19 5.54 6.16
CA GLN A 232 19.04 5.56 4.96
C GLN A 232 19.86 4.26 4.75
N GLY A 233 20.13 3.50 5.81
CA GLY A 233 20.82 2.23 5.76
C GLY A 233 20.00 1.05 5.29
N HIS A 234 18.69 1.21 5.06
CA HIS A 234 17.80 0.12 4.70
C HIS A 234 18.22 -0.58 3.40
N ALA A 235 18.20 -1.92 3.40
CA ALA A 235 18.72 -2.71 2.29
C ALA A 235 18.01 -2.43 0.95
N LEU A 236 16.68 -2.26 0.96
CA LEU A 236 15.91 -1.96 -0.27
C LEU A 236 16.35 -0.67 -0.96
N LEU A 237 16.83 0.35 -0.22
CA LEU A 237 17.33 1.60 -0.79
C LEU A 237 18.67 1.44 -1.54
N ARG A 238 19.37 0.33 -1.32
CA ARG A 238 20.66 0.01 -1.95
C ARG A 238 20.53 -0.89 -3.18
N LEU A 239 19.32 -1.43 -3.40
CA LEU A 239 19.06 -2.33 -4.52
C LEU A 239 18.66 -1.52 -5.76
N GLU A 240 19.42 -1.65 -6.83
CA GLU A 240 19.14 -0.99 -8.11
C GLU A 240 17.86 -1.52 -8.79
N ASN A 241 17.44 -2.73 -8.42
CA ASN A 241 16.22 -3.38 -8.89
C ASN A 241 15.00 -3.14 -7.98
N CYS A 242 15.08 -2.17 -7.05
CA CYS A 242 13.98 -1.76 -6.21
C CYS A 242 13.74 -0.24 -6.31
N ILE A 243 12.52 0.17 -6.66
CA ILE A 243 12.08 1.55 -6.54
C ILE A 243 11.39 1.72 -5.20
N CYS A 244 11.82 2.73 -4.43
CA CYS A 244 11.27 3.04 -3.12
C CYS A 244 10.69 4.44 -3.11
N THR A 245 9.44 4.61 -2.64
CA THR A 245 8.81 5.90 -2.37
C THR A 245 8.41 6.00 -0.90
N PRO A 246 8.41 7.19 -0.28
CA PRO A 246 8.30 7.33 1.17
C PRO A 246 6.84 7.37 1.65
N HIS A 247 6.06 6.34 1.34
CA HIS A 247 4.66 6.14 1.70
C HIS A 247 3.78 7.32 1.30
N ILE A 248 3.78 7.61 0.00
CA ILE A 248 3.11 8.77 -0.59
C ILE A 248 1.80 8.42 -1.33
N GLY A 249 1.28 7.22 -1.17
CA GLY A 249 0.05 6.77 -1.84
C GLY A 249 -1.17 7.67 -1.65
N TYR A 250 -1.20 8.48 -0.60
CA TYR A 250 -2.27 9.45 -0.32
C TYR A 250 -1.77 10.91 -0.32
N VAL A 251 -0.47 11.13 -0.62
CA VAL A 251 0.18 12.45 -0.54
C VAL A 251 -0.06 13.18 -1.85
N GLU A 252 -1.27 13.74 -1.99
CA GLU A 252 -1.68 14.61 -3.07
C GLU A 252 -2.80 15.55 -2.58
N GLN A 253 -3.08 16.60 -3.33
CA GLN A 253 -3.92 17.71 -2.87
C GLN A 253 -5.35 17.27 -2.52
N ASP A 254 -6.03 16.56 -3.43
CA ASP A 254 -7.44 16.18 -3.25
C ASP A 254 -7.63 15.24 -2.05
N SER A 255 -6.66 14.35 -1.80
CA SER A 255 -6.67 13.49 -0.60
C SER A 255 -6.48 14.29 0.67
N TYR A 256 -5.58 15.27 0.69
CA TYR A 256 -5.41 16.11 1.88
C TYR A 256 -6.66 16.94 2.16
N GLU A 257 -7.24 17.56 1.14
CA GLU A 257 -8.48 18.32 1.29
C GLU A 257 -9.63 17.43 1.79
N LEU A 258 -9.79 16.23 1.21
CA LEU A 258 -10.79 15.25 1.63
C LEU A 258 -10.59 14.77 3.07
N TYR A 259 -9.36 14.36 3.42
CA TYR A 259 -9.08 13.72 4.70
C TYR A 259 -9.12 14.70 5.85
N PHE A 260 -8.46 15.84 5.70
CA PHE A 260 -8.46 16.87 6.73
C PHE A 260 -9.80 17.58 6.80
N GLY A 261 -10.47 17.84 5.67
CA GLY A 261 -11.83 18.37 5.64
C GLY A 261 -12.79 17.51 6.47
N ALA A 262 -12.85 16.21 6.19
CA ALA A 262 -13.71 15.28 6.94
C ALA A 262 -13.36 15.23 8.44
N ALA A 263 -12.05 15.25 8.78
CA ALA A 263 -11.62 15.24 10.17
C ALA A 263 -12.03 16.51 10.91
N PHE A 264 -11.87 17.68 10.28
CA PHE A 264 -12.27 18.95 10.87
C PHE A 264 -13.79 19.11 10.94
N ASP A 265 -14.55 18.60 9.96
CA ASP A 265 -16.02 18.57 10.03
C ASP A 265 -16.48 17.73 11.23
N ASN A 266 -15.87 16.58 11.48
CA ASN A 266 -16.14 15.76 12.66
C ASN A 266 -15.85 16.53 13.96
N VAL A 267 -14.78 17.32 14.02
CA VAL A 267 -14.45 18.17 15.18
C VAL A 267 -15.52 19.24 15.39
N VAL A 268 -15.87 19.96 14.33
CA VAL A 268 -16.88 21.03 14.38
C VAL A 268 -18.24 20.48 14.80
N ASN A 269 -18.67 19.35 14.23
CA ASN A 269 -19.93 18.72 14.57
C ASN A 269 -19.94 18.21 16.04
N PHE A 270 -18.82 17.67 16.52
CA PHE A 270 -18.70 17.27 17.91
C PHE A 270 -18.83 18.47 18.87
N ILE A 271 -18.20 19.61 18.57
CA ILE A 271 -18.29 20.82 19.38
C ILE A 271 -19.73 21.40 19.39
N LYS A 272 -20.42 21.31 18.25
CA LYS A 272 -21.83 21.74 18.10
C LYS A 272 -22.84 20.81 18.81
N GLY A 273 -22.40 19.68 19.38
CA GLY A 273 -23.26 18.70 20.01
C GLY A 273 -24.00 17.77 19.04
N THR A 274 -23.60 17.75 17.78
CA THR A 274 -24.13 16.87 16.72
C THR A 274 -23.04 15.98 16.14
N PRO A 275 -22.39 15.12 16.96
CA PRO A 275 -21.23 14.33 16.53
C PRO A 275 -21.57 13.41 15.35
N THR A 276 -20.69 13.35 14.36
CA THR A 276 -20.80 12.53 13.16
C THR A 276 -19.69 11.52 13.06
N ASN A 277 -19.92 10.41 12.34
CA ASN A 277 -18.92 9.37 12.03
C ASN A 277 -18.24 8.77 13.27
N ILE A 278 -18.93 8.71 14.40
CA ILE A 278 -18.41 8.14 15.65
C ILE A 278 -18.40 6.61 15.57
N ALA A 279 -17.23 6.03 15.63
CA ALA A 279 -17.01 4.59 15.58
C ALA A 279 -17.37 3.89 16.91
N ASN A 280 -17.36 4.63 18.01
CA ASN A 280 -17.67 4.14 19.35
C ASN A 280 -18.77 4.96 20.03
N PRO A 281 -20.01 4.91 19.57
CA PRO A 281 -21.11 5.77 20.07
C PRO A 281 -21.37 5.61 21.56
N GLY A 282 -21.05 4.46 22.16
CA GLY A 282 -21.15 4.24 23.61
C GLY A 282 -20.31 5.22 24.44
N ALA A 283 -19.22 5.77 23.88
CA ALA A 283 -18.41 6.78 24.56
C ALA A 283 -19.17 8.06 24.87
N LEU A 284 -20.17 8.41 24.06
CA LEU A 284 -20.99 9.63 24.24
C LEU A 284 -21.96 9.53 25.43
N GLN A 285 -22.16 8.31 25.95
CA GLN A 285 -23.07 8.05 27.08
C GLN A 285 -22.33 8.00 28.42
N VAL A 286 -21.00 7.94 28.41
CA VAL A 286 -20.16 7.90 29.61
C VAL A 286 -20.15 9.28 30.27
N ARG A 287 -20.68 9.36 31.48
CA ARG A 287 -20.58 10.60 32.30
C ARG A 287 -19.14 10.74 32.79
N ARG A 288 -18.54 11.88 32.55
CA ARG A 288 -17.20 12.28 33.00
C ARG A 288 -17.26 13.30 34.12
#